data_5f5f76f6a36a74047d4e03b7254a95ca
#
_entry.id   5f5f76f6a36a74047d4e03b7254a95ca
#
_cell.length_a   1.000
_cell.length_b   1.000
_cell.length_c   1.000
_cell.angle_alpha   90.00
_cell.angle_beta   90.00
_cell.angle_gamma   90.00
#
_symmetry.space_group_name_H-M   'P 1'
#
loop_
_entity.id
_entity.type
_entity.pdbx_description
1 polymer ?
#
loop_
_entity_poly.entity_id
_entity_poly.type
_entity_poly.pdbx_seq_one_letter_code
_entity_poly.pdbx_strand_id
1 'polypeptide(L)'
;MVINPDSWEGWYWGAMHHYGHSMRNGAFEPYGQVQDCLENCEMIVFWSSDPESSSGSYAAFEGTIRRQWAKELGVKMVHIDPHLNHTSAFLGGKWIPVLPGTSPALAHAISYVWIDEGLYDKEYVALRTTGFEKWRSYIMGEEDGAAKTPEWQEPETGVPAHVVRALAREWGNKKTYLAAGGKGTTFGGACRSATGTQWA
;
A
#
# COMPACT_ATOMS: atom_id res chain seq x y z
N MET A 1 -28.35 11.04 11.57
CA MET A 1 -27.08 10.33 11.81
C MET A 1 -26.58 9.85 10.47
N VAL A 2 -25.47 10.36 10.00
CA VAL A 2 -24.85 9.87 8.76
C VAL A 2 -23.97 8.70 9.16
N ILE A 3 -24.30 7.50 8.69
CA ILE A 3 -23.47 6.32 8.87
C ILE A 3 -22.50 6.28 7.70
N ASN A 4 -21.22 6.50 7.98
CA ASN A 4 -20.21 6.25 6.96
C ASN A 4 -20.18 4.76 6.63
N PRO A 5 -19.98 4.42 5.35
CA PRO A 5 -19.68 3.03 4.98
C PRO A 5 -18.51 2.54 5.83
N ASP A 6 -18.62 1.33 6.33
CA ASP A 6 -17.55 0.74 7.11
C ASP A 6 -16.35 0.36 6.20
N SER A 7 -15.30 -0.17 6.81
CA SER A 7 -14.07 -0.54 6.13
C SER A 7 -14.26 -1.56 5.00
N TRP A 8 -15.22 -2.43 5.15
CA TRP A 8 -15.52 -3.45 4.15
C TRP A 8 -16.10 -2.85 2.88
N GLU A 9 -16.93 -1.83 3.02
CA GLU A 9 -17.53 -1.15 1.86
C GLU A 9 -16.48 -0.40 1.04
N GLY A 10 -15.58 0.34 1.67
CA GLY A 10 -14.50 1.04 0.98
C GLY A 10 -13.56 0.07 0.24
N TRP A 11 -13.21 -1.03 0.89
CA TRP A 11 -12.40 -2.09 0.30
C TRP A 11 -13.13 -2.80 -0.86
N TYR A 12 -14.41 -3.13 -0.68
CA TYR A 12 -15.24 -3.71 -1.72
C TYR A 12 -15.32 -2.82 -2.96
N TRP A 13 -15.62 -1.54 -2.79
CA TRP A 13 -15.71 -0.59 -3.90
C TRP A 13 -14.38 -0.42 -4.63
N GLY A 14 -13.28 -0.34 -3.92
CA GLY A 14 -11.95 -0.29 -4.52
C GLY A 14 -11.67 -1.52 -5.38
N ALA A 15 -11.88 -2.71 -4.86
CA ALA A 15 -11.67 -3.95 -5.60
C ALA A 15 -12.55 -4.03 -6.86
N MET A 16 -13.84 -3.66 -6.76
CA MET A 16 -14.74 -3.66 -7.91
C MET A 16 -14.30 -2.71 -9.01
N HIS A 17 -13.80 -1.51 -8.66
CA HIS A 17 -13.37 -0.54 -9.65
C HIS A 17 -12.07 -0.94 -10.36
N HIS A 18 -11.18 -1.61 -9.68
CA HIS A 18 -9.85 -1.89 -10.20
C HIS A 18 -9.69 -3.33 -10.70
N TYR A 19 -10.23 -4.30 -10.01
CA TYR A 19 -10.17 -5.70 -10.45
C TYR A 19 -11.43 -6.16 -11.19
N GLY A 20 -12.49 -5.35 -11.18
CA GLY A 20 -13.78 -5.75 -11.70
C GLY A 20 -14.43 -6.86 -10.88
N HIS A 21 -13.88 -7.20 -9.72
CA HIS A 21 -14.30 -8.34 -8.92
C HIS A 21 -14.16 -8.03 -7.43
N SER A 22 -15.12 -8.52 -6.64
CA SER A 22 -15.08 -8.38 -5.20
C SER A 22 -14.10 -9.36 -4.57
N MET A 23 -13.13 -8.88 -3.84
CA MET A 23 -12.25 -9.71 -3.02
C MET A 23 -12.99 -10.45 -1.88
N ARG A 24 -14.22 -10.05 -1.60
CA ARG A 24 -15.07 -10.66 -0.58
C ARG A 24 -15.68 -11.99 -1.02
N ASN A 25 -15.95 -12.15 -2.30
CA ASN A 25 -16.72 -13.25 -2.86
C ASN A 25 -15.91 -14.18 -3.77
N GLY A 26 -14.62 -13.95 -3.94
CA GLY A 26 -13.83 -14.68 -4.89
C GLY A 26 -12.48 -15.09 -4.37
N ALA A 27 -12.13 -16.32 -4.60
CA ALA A 27 -10.77 -16.76 -4.54
C ALA A 27 -10.05 -16.21 -5.76
N PHE A 28 -9.17 -15.22 -5.55
CA PHE A 28 -8.09 -15.03 -6.49
C PHE A 28 -7.17 -16.24 -6.42
N GLU A 29 -6.50 -16.53 -7.51
CA GLU A 29 -5.37 -17.43 -7.48
C GLU A 29 -4.44 -16.99 -6.33
N PRO A 30 -3.98 -17.91 -5.49
CA PRO A 30 -3.20 -17.57 -4.30
C PRO A 30 -1.79 -17.15 -4.70
N TYR A 31 -1.63 -15.88 -5.02
CA TYR A 31 -0.31 -15.26 -5.21
C TYR A 31 0.25 -14.77 -3.88
N GLY A 32 1.56 -14.74 -3.77
CA GLY A 32 2.24 -14.22 -2.59
C GLY A 32 1.88 -14.99 -1.32
N GLN A 33 1.82 -16.30 -1.42
CA GLN A 33 1.64 -17.15 -0.24
C GLN A 33 2.79 -16.96 0.75
N VAL A 34 2.55 -17.28 2.00
CA VAL A 34 3.53 -17.11 3.08
C VAL A 34 4.87 -17.75 2.72
N GLN A 35 4.87 -18.92 2.14
CA GLN A 35 6.10 -19.60 1.72
C GLN A 35 6.85 -18.77 0.69
N ASP A 36 6.20 -18.28 -0.34
CA ASP A 36 6.79 -17.44 -1.38
C ASP A 36 7.37 -16.14 -0.77
N CYS A 37 6.62 -15.51 0.16
CA CYS A 37 7.10 -14.33 0.87
C CYS A 37 8.35 -14.63 1.70
N LEU A 38 8.39 -15.76 2.42
CA LEU A 38 9.54 -16.12 3.25
C LEU A 38 10.78 -16.49 2.43
N GLU A 39 10.60 -17.07 1.25
CA GLU A 39 11.69 -17.50 0.36
C GLU A 39 12.21 -16.37 -0.54
N ASN A 40 11.35 -15.47 -0.98
CA ASN A 40 11.66 -14.53 -2.05
C ASN A 40 11.54 -13.06 -1.68
N CYS A 41 10.82 -12.71 -0.62
CA CYS A 41 10.56 -11.30 -0.28
C CYS A 41 11.79 -10.65 0.33
N GLU A 42 12.14 -9.48 -0.16
CA GLU A 42 13.24 -8.66 0.37
C GLU A 42 12.75 -7.53 1.28
N MET A 43 11.48 -7.12 1.08
CA MET A 43 10.86 -6.05 1.85
C MET A 43 9.36 -6.27 2.02
N ILE A 44 8.83 -5.98 3.22
CA ILE A 44 7.39 -5.91 3.47
C ILE A 44 7.04 -4.47 3.80
N VAL A 45 6.07 -3.92 3.06
CA VAL A 45 5.49 -2.62 3.35
C VAL A 45 4.14 -2.83 4.02
N PHE A 46 4.05 -2.49 5.30
CA PHE A 46 2.79 -2.43 6.04
C PHE A 46 2.19 -1.04 5.84
N TRP A 47 1.13 -0.95 5.06
CA TRP A 47 0.47 0.31 4.80
C TRP A 47 -0.90 0.36 5.48
N SER A 48 -1.04 1.22 6.48
CA SER A 48 -2.22 1.31 7.34
C SER A 48 -2.65 -0.07 7.84
N SER A 49 -1.69 -0.87 8.25
CA SER A 49 -1.89 -2.27 8.62
C SER A 49 -1.28 -2.54 10.00
N ASP A 50 -2.14 -2.91 10.93
CA ASP A 50 -1.75 -3.30 12.29
C ASP A 50 -2.29 -4.70 12.64
N PRO A 51 -1.76 -5.76 11.99
CA PRO A 51 -2.22 -7.11 12.20
C PRO A 51 -1.99 -7.62 13.64
N GLU A 52 -1.04 -7.08 14.38
CA GLU A 52 -0.79 -7.49 15.75
C GLU A 52 -1.87 -7.00 16.72
N SER A 53 -2.55 -5.87 16.43
CA SER A 53 -3.71 -5.43 17.21
C SER A 53 -4.98 -6.21 16.91
N SER A 54 -5.07 -6.83 15.74
CA SER A 54 -6.27 -7.52 15.25
C SER A 54 -6.05 -9.03 15.05
N SER A 55 -5.06 -9.58 15.69
CA SER A 55 -4.59 -10.97 15.53
C SER A 55 -5.66 -12.05 15.78
N GLY A 56 -6.68 -11.75 16.54
CA GLY A 56 -7.76 -12.70 16.84
C GLY A 56 -8.79 -12.93 15.74
N SER A 57 -8.71 -12.18 14.61
CA SER A 57 -9.81 -12.20 13.63
C SER A 57 -9.66 -13.25 12.52
N TYR A 58 -8.49 -13.57 12.04
CA TYR A 58 -8.35 -14.38 10.82
C TYR A 58 -7.25 -15.42 10.84
N ALA A 59 -6.36 -15.55 11.60
CA ALA A 59 -5.35 -16.61 11.66
C ALA A 59 -4.70 -16.68 13.04
N ALA A 60 -5.32 -16.04 13.99
CA ALA A 60 -4.85 -16.00 15.37
C ALA A 60 -3.34 -15.69 15.44
N PHE A 61 -2.63 -16.46 16.23
CA PHE A 61 -1.20 -16.26 16.46
C PHE A 61 -0.30 -16.74 15.32
N GLU A 62 -0.82 -17.50 14.38
CA GLU A 62 -0.02 -18.05 13.28
C GLU A 62 0.53 -16.95 12.38
N GLY A 63 -0.26 -15.94 12.09
CA GLY A 63 0.19 -14.78 11.31
C GLY A 63 1.32 -14.02 12.00
N THR A 64 1.27 -13.84 13.31
CA THR A 64 2.33 -13.22 14.12
C THR A 64 3.64 -13.99 14.01
N ILE A 65 3.58 -15.31 14.14
CA ILE A 65 4.76 -16.18 14.04
C ILE A 65 5.40 -16.06 12.66
N ARG A 66 4.60 -16.07 11.59
CA ARG A 66 5.10 -15.94 10.21
C ARG A 66 5.75 -14.59 9.93
N ARG A 67 5.21 -13.50 10.46
CA ARG A 67 5.82 -12.17 10.37
C ARG A 67 7.12 -12.09 11.15
N GLN A 68 7.18 -12.75 12.30
CA GLN A 68 8.43 -12.86 13.06
C GLN A 68 9.50 -13.65 12.31
N TRP A 69 9.15 -14.75 11.66
CA TRP A 69 10.08 -15.48 10.79
C TRP A 69 10.61 -14.61 9.65
N ALA A 70 9.75 -13.83 8.99
CA ALA A 70 10.21 -12.90 7.96
C ALA A 70 11.25 -11.91 8.52
N LYS A 71 11.01 -11.37 9.72
CA LYS A 71 11.96 -10.51 10.41
C LYS A 71 13.27 -11.22 10.72
N GLU A 72 13.22 -12.44 11.24
CA GLU A 72 14.42 -13.26 11.57
C GLU A 72 15.22 -13.64 10.32
N LEU A 73 14.55 -13.83 9.19
CA LEU A 73 15.17 -14.04 7.88
C LEU A 73 15.79 -12.76 7.29
N GLY A 74 15.65 -11.62 7.96
CA GLY A 74 16.23 -10.34 7.54
C GLY A 74 15.41 -9.59 6.50
N VAL A 75 14.15 -9.96 6.27
CA VAL A 75 13.24 -9.21 5.39
C VAL A 75 13.04 -7.82 5.97
N LYS A 76 13.26 -6.79 5.16
CA LYS A 76 13.13 -5.40 5.59
C LYS A 76 11.67 -5.04 5.87
N MET A 77 11.41 -4.39 7.00
CA MET A 77 10.08 -3.93 7.39
C MET A 77 9.97 -2.41 7.21
N VAL A 78 8.90 -1.98 6.54
CA VAL A 78 8.54 -0.56 6.38
C VAL A 78 7.09 -0.41 6.79
N HIS A 79 6.80 0.59 7.61
CA HIS A 79 5.47 0.85 8.13
C HIS A 79 5.02 2.26 7.73
N ILE A 80 3.95 2.37 6.98
CA ILE A 80 3.30 3.63 6.60
C ILE A 80 2.01 3.73 7.39
N ASP A 81 2.02 4.52 8.46
CA ASP A 81 0.88 4.61 9.38
C ASP A 81 0.93 5.97 10.10
N PRO A 82 -0.22 6.59 10.42
CA PRO A 82 -0.27 7.84 11.18
C PRO A 82 0.39 7.78 12.56
N HIS A 83 0.43 6.61 13.16
CA HIS A 83 1.05 6.39 14.47
C HIS A 83 1.92 5.14 14.49
N LEU A 84 2.84 5.09 15.43
CA LEU A 84 3.65 3.90 15.68
C LEU A 84 2.77 2.82 16.32
N ASN A 85 2.18 1.97 15.48
CA ASN A 85 1.25 0.93 15.90
C ASN A 85 1.94 -0.30 16.51
N HIS A 86 1.16 -1.28 17.00
CA HIS A 86 1.72 -2.47 17.66
C HIS A 86 2.58 -3.31 16.72
N THR A 87 2.20 -3.45 15.46
CA THR A 87 2.97 -4.18 14.46
C THR A 87 4.33 -3.55 14.24
N SER A 88 4.38 -2.22 14.09
CA SER A 88 5.64 -1.51 13.91
C SER A 88 6.53 -1.56 15.17
N ALA A 89 5.93 -1.50 16.35
CA ALA A 89 6.66 -1.64 17.61
C ALA A 89 7.23 -3.06 17.79
N PHE A 90 6.48 -4.09 17.41
CA PHE A 90 6.88 -5.49 17.54
C PHE A 90 7.91 -5.91 16.47
N LEU A 91 7.64 -5.62 15.21
CA LEU A 91 8.52 -6.03 14.12
C LEU A 91 9.74 -5.12 13.96
N GLY A 92 9.62 -3.86 14.38
CA GLY A 92 10.64 -2.85 14.11
C GLY A 92 10.70 -2.47 12.64
N GLY A 93 11.81 -1.87 12.22
CA GLY A 93 11.98 -1.39 10.86
C GLY A 93 11.76 0.11 10.74
N LYS A 94 11.47 0.59 9.51
CA LYS A 94 11.28 2.02 9.27
C LYS A 94 9.81 2.40 9.37
N TRP A 95 9.50 3.29 10.27
CA TRP A 95 8.20 3.93 10.33
C TRP A 95 8.20 5.26 9.54
N ILE A 96 7.18 5.44 8.70
CA ILE A 96 6.92 6.64 7.91
C ILE A 96 5.57 7.18 8.37
N PRO A 97 5.55 8.22 9.21
CA PRO A 97 4.30 8.85 9.64
C PRO A 97 3.65 9.57 8.46
N VAL A 98 2.39 9.27 8.21
CA VAL A 98 1.57 9.91 7.19
C VAL A 98 0.36 10.55 7.85
N LEU A 99 -0.06 11.73 7.44
CA LEU A 99 -1.27 12.34 7.97
C LEU A 99 -2.51 11.49 7.65
N PRO A 100 -3.46 11.32 8.59
CA PRO A 100 -4.65 10.53 8.36
C PRO A 100 -5.44 11.00 7.14
N GLY A 101 -5.88 10.05 6.31
CA GLY A 101 -6.70 10.34 5.12
C GLY A 101 -5.93 10.77 3.88
N THR A 102 -4.59 10.88 3.93
CA THR A 102 -3.77 11.41 2.82
C THR A 102 -2.97 10.34 2.07
N SER A 103 -3.14 9.08 2.41
CA SER A 103 -2.46 7.96 1.75
C SER A 103 -2.53 7.97 0.22
N PRO A 104 -3.63 8.37 -0.45
CA PRO A 104 -3.66 8.45 -1.90
C PRO A 104 -2.63 9.41 -2.49
N ALA A 105 -2.41 10.56 -1.86
CA ALA A 105 -1.40 11.51 -2.33
C ALA A 105 0.01 10.91 -2.24
N LEU A 106 0.31 10.19 -1.15
CA LEU A 106 1.59 9.48 -1.01
C LEU A 106 1.74 8.39 -2.08
N ALA A 107 0.68 7.61 -2.35
CA ALA A 107 0.70 6.58 -3.37
C ALA A 107 0.92 7.16 -4.78
N HIS A 108 0.26 8.27 -5.10
CA HIS A 108 0.46 8.97 -6.36
C HIS A 108 1.91 9.43 -6.53
N ALA A 109 2.52 9.97 -5.49
CA ALA A 109 3.90 10.41 -5.54
C ALA A 109 4.91 9.27 -5.69
N ILE A 110 4.65 8.12 -5.07
CA ILE A 110 5.43 6.90 -5.30
C ILE A 110 5.29 6.45 -6.75
N SER A 111 4.05 6.41 -7.27
CA SER A 111 3.77 6.07 -8.67
C SER A 111 4.43 7.03 -9.66
N TYR A 112 4.46 8.33 -9.34
CA TYR A 112 5.19 9.32 -10.13
C TYR A 112 6.66 8.92 -10.29
N VAL A 113 7.34 8.61 -9.19
CA VAL A 113 8.76 8.21 -9.23
C VAL A 113 8.96 6.93 -10.03
N TRP A 114 8.08 5.95 -9.89
CA TRP A 114 8.16 4.71 -10.67
C TRP A 114 7.98 4.94 -12.17
N ILE A 115 7.07 5.82 -12.55
CA ILE A 115 6.81 6.16 -13.96
C ILE A 115 7.98 6.97 -14.53
N ASP A 116 8.39 8.02 -13.82
CA ASP A 116 9.44 8.95 -14.25
C ASP A 116 10.80 8.26 -14.38
N GLU A 117 11.15 7.40 -13.43
CA GLU A 117 12.41 6.67 -13.41
C GLU A 117 12.35 5.30 -14.10
N GLY A 118 11.18 4.89 -14.59
CA GLY A 118 10.98 3.60 -15.29
C GLY A 118 11.15 2.37 -14.39
N LEU A 119 10.81 2.49 -13.11
CA LEU A 119 10.97 1.46 -12.08
C LEU A 119 9.79 0.48 -11.99
N TYR A 120 8.97 0.39 -13.01
CA TYR A 120 7.85 -0.54 -13.08
C TYR A 120 8.07 -1.59 -14.17
N ASP A 121 7.45 -2.75 -14.01
CA ASP A 121 7.48 -3.83 -15.00
C ASP A 121 6.61 -3.48 -16.21
N LYS A 122 7.27 -3.02 -17.29
CA LYS A 122 6.60 -2.58 -18.52
C LYS A 122 5.88 -3.72 -19.24
N GLU A 123 6.44 -4.93 -19.19
CA GLU A 123 5.84 -6.10 -19.84
C GLU A 123 4.58 -6.52 -19.08
N TYR A 124 4.66 -6.59 -17.74
CA TYR A 124 3.50 -6.88 -16.91
C TYR A 124 2.39 -5.85 -17.13
N VAL A 125 2.73 -4.56 -17.11
CA VAL A 125 1.75 -3.49 -17.34
C VAL A 125 1.08 -3.62 -18.69
N ALA A 126 1.84 -3.86 -19.76
CA ALA A 126 1.31 -4.02 -21.11
C ALA A 126 0.38 -5.23 -21.27
N LEU A 127 0.70 -6.34 -20.59
CA LEU A 127 -0.05 -7.60 -20.73
C LEU A 127 -1.18 -7.77 -19.73
N ARG A 128 -1.12 -7.13 -18.57
CA ARG A 128 -1.97 -7.42 -17.41
C ARG A 128 -2.80 -6.25 -16.91
N THR A 129 -2.63 -5.07 -17.48
CA THR A 129 -3.40 -3.89 -17.04
C THR A 129 -4.15 -3.24 -18.19
N THR A 130 -5.21 -2.50 -17.85
CA THR A 130 -5.94 -1.64 -18.77
C THR A 130 -6.04 -0.24 -18.18
N GLY A 131 -5.93 0.79 -19.04
CA GLY A 131 -6.05 2.18 -18.59
C GLY A 131 -4.76 2.79 -18.04
N PHE A 132 -3.62 2.11 -18.14
CA PHE A 132 -2.34 2.62 -17.64
C PHE A 132 -1.96 3.97 -18.24
N GLU A 133 -2.17 4.19 -19.54
CA GLU A 133 -1.82 5.47 -20.20
C GLU A 133 -2.64 6.64 -19.62
N LYS A 134 -3.91 6.42 -19.32
CA LYS A 134 -4.74 7.42 -18.65
C LYS A 134 -4.27 7.69 -17.23
N TRP A 135 -3.94 6.65 -16.50
CA TRP A 135 -3.36 6.76 -15.15
C TRP A 135 -2.02 7.52 -15.19
N ARG A 136 -1.14 7.15 -16.10
CA ARG A 136 0.14 7.83 -16.31
C ARG A 136 -0.06 9.31 -16.61
N SER A 137 -0.95 9.65 -17.55
CA SER A 137 -1.27 11.03 -17.91
C SER A 137 -1.73 11.85 -16.71
N TYR A 138 -2.58 11.29 -15.87
CA TYR A 138 -3.00 11.92 -14.62
C TYR A 138 -1.85 12.11 -13.62
N ILE A 139 -1.04 11.07 -13.39
CA ILE A 139 0.10 11.13 -12.46
C ILE A 139 1.15 12.15 -12.93
N MET A 140 1.43 12.19 -14.22
CA MET A 140 2.40 13.13 -14.81
C MET A 140 1.86 14.55 -14.95
N GLY A 141 0.58 14.80 -14.62
CA GLY A 141 -0.04 16.10 -14.62
C GLY A 141 -0.49 16.59 -16.01
N GLU A 142 -0.58 15.69 -16.99
CA GLU A 142 -1.00 16.04 -18.35
C GLU A 142 -2.49 16.37 -18.43
N GLU A 143 -3.31 15.84 -17.48
CA GLU A 143 -4.76 16.07 -17.45
C GLU A 143 -5.17 17.35 -16.71
N ASP A 144 -4.51 17.63 -15.58
CA ASP A 144 -4.89 18.70 -14.65
C ASP A 144 -3.82 19.77 -14.44
N GLY A 145 -2.68 19.65 -15.15
CA GLY A 145 -1.56 20.58 -15.04
C GLY A 145 -0.73 20.43 -13.76
N ALA A 146 -0.99 19.41 -12.93
CA ALA A 146 -0.32 19.21 -11.66
C ALA A 146 0.30 17.82 -11.56
N ALA A 147 1.59 17.69 -11.87
CA ALA A 147 2.31 16.44 -11.68
C ALA A 147 2.34 16.01 -10.20
N LYS A 148 2.06 14.75 -9.93
CA LYS A 148 1.93 14.20 -8.57
C LYS A 148 3.30 13.87 -7.98
N THR A 149 4.22 14.84 -8.02
CA THR A 149 5.60 14.67 -7.57
C THR A 149 5.70 14.43 -6.06
N PRO A 150 6.84 13.94 -5.56
CA PRO A 150 7.09 13.88 -4.13
C PRO A 150 6.97 15.24 -3.41
N GLU A 151 7.27 16.35 -4.06
CA GLU A 151 7.08 17.70 -3.52
C GLU A 151 5.61 18.13 -3.50
N TRP A 152 4.84 17.69 -4.48
CA TRP A 152 3.40 17.96 -4.55
C TRP A 152 2.66 17.35 -3.35
N GLN A 153 3.04 16.14 -2.93
CA GLN A 153 2.36 15.45 -1.82
C GLN A 153 2.81 15.91 -0.42
N GLU A 154 4.04 16.43 -0.29
CA GLU A 154 4.65 16.74 1.02
C GLU A 154 3.77 17.62 1.93
N PRO A 155 3.18 18.74 1.45
CA PRO A 155 2.31 19.55 2.28
C PRO A 155 1.00 18.86 2.69
N GLU A 156 0.53 17.88 1.92
CA GLU A 156 -0.70 17.16 2.21
C GLU A 156 -0.46 16.00 3.19
N THR A 157 0.60 15.23 2.98
CA THR A 157 0.84 14.01 3.75
C THR A 157 1.76 14.20 4.95
N GLY A 158 2.56 15.26 4.95
CA GLY A 158 3.61 15.49 5.93
C GLY A 158 4.85 14.61 5.73
N VAL A 159 4.89 13.77 4.69
CA VAL A 159 6.05 12.92 4.41
C VAL A 159 7.04 13.65 3.52
N PRO A 160 8.30 13.87 3.95
CA PRO A 160 9.28 14.61 3.16
C PRO A 160 9.54 13.99 1.79
N ALA A 161 9.64 14.81 0.76
CA ALA A 161 9.82 14.38 -0.63
C ALA A 161 11.01 13.43 -0.84
N HIS A 162 12.12 13.66 -0.15
CA HIS A 162 13.29 12.79 -0.21
C HIS A 162 13.03 11.39 0.37
N VAL A 163 12.17 11.28 1.39
CA VAL A 163 11.76 9.99 1.97
C VAL A 163 10.92 9.21 0.98
N VAL A 164 10.00 9.89 0.29
CA VAL A 164 9.17 9.29 -0.75
C VAL A 164 10.01 8.76 -1.91
N ARG A 165 10.96 9.55 -2.41
CA ARG A 165 11.89 9.10 -3.45
C ARG A 165 12.71 7.89 -3.03
N ALA A 166 13.25 7.92 -1.82
CA ALA A 166 14.03 6.81 -1.31
C ALA A 166 13.20 5.53 -1.20
N LEU A 167 11.97 5.64 -0.68
CA LEU A 167 11.05 4.50 -0.58
C LEU A 167 10.67 3.96 -1.96
N ALA A 168 10.27 4.85 -2.89
CA ALA A 168 9.84 4.46 -4.23
C ALA A 168 10.96 3.73 -5.00
N ARG A 169 12.19 4.24 -4.94
CA ARG A 169 13.35 3.60 -5.57
C ARG A 169 13.68 2.26 -4.93
N GLU A 170 13.64 2.17 -3.62
CA GLU A 170 13.89 0.92 -2.92
C GLU A 170 12.81 -0.11 -3.25
N TRP A 171 11.55 0.29 -3.24
CA TRP A 171 10.42 -0.58 -3.56
C TRP A 171 10.46 -1.07 -5.02
N GLY A 172 10.72 -0.18 -5.97
CA GLY A 172 10.83 -0.53 -7.39
C GLY A 172 11.99 -1.46 -7.74
N ASN A 173 13.00 -1.59 -6.85
CA ASN A 173 14.17 -2.44 -7.06
C ASN A 173 14.20 -3.71 -6.19
N LYS A 174 13.19 -3.92 -5.35
CA LYS A 174 13.11 -5.08 -4.46
C LYS A 174 11.85 -5.89 -4.68
N LYS A 175 11.96 -7.19 -4.47
CA LYS A 175 10.77 -8.06 -4.36
C LYS A 175 10.03 -7.70 -3.07
N THR A 176 8.96 -6.94 -3.23
CA THR A 176 8.24 -6.32 -2.11
C THR A 176 6.85 -6.91 -1.97
N TYR A 177 6.50 -7.31 -0.75
CA TYR A 177 5.14 -7.65 -0.37
C TYR A 177 4.44 -6.43 0.23
N LEU A 178 3.28 -6.06 -0.31
CA LEU A 178 2.44 -4.99 0.23
C LEU A 178 1.38 -5.57 1.16
N ALA A 179 1.53 -5.36 2.44
CA ALA A 179 0.55 -5.66 3.46
C ALA A 179 -0.36 -4.44 3.71
N ALA A 180 -1.28 -4.19 2.79
CA ALA A 180 -2.24 -3.10 2.94
C ALA A 180 -3.38 -3.49 3.88
N GLY A 181 -3.66 -2.63 4.87
CA GLY A 181 -4.73 -2.83 5.83
C GLY A 181 -6.09 -2.43 5.28
N GLY A 182 -6.97 -3.39 5.06
CA GLY A 182 -8.36 -3.10 4.70
C GLY A 182 -9.16 -2.47 5.84
N LYS A 183 -8.85 -2.79 7.08
CA LYS A 183 -9.58 -2.30 8.27
C LYS A 183 -8.98 -1.05 8.91
N GLY A 184 -7.68 -0.86 8.84
CA GLY A 184 -7.01 0.26 9.48
C GLY A 184 -7.24 1.60 8.80
N THR A 185 -7.69 1.59 7.57
CA THR A 185 -7.84 2.78 6.73
C THR A 185 -9.21 3.44 6.82
N THR A 186 -10.06 3.05 7.74
CA THR A 186 -11.50 3.14 7.55
C THR A 186 -12.25 4.06 8.47
N PHE A 187 -11.60 4.96 9.13
CA PHE A 187 -12.29 5.97 9.91
C PHE A 187 -12.42 7.28 9.14
N GLY A 188 -13.65 7.65 8.78
CA GLY A 188 -13.96 8.90 8.10
C GLY A 188 -13.60 8.88 6.61
N GLY A 189 -12.99 9.93 6.10
CA GLY A 189 -12.54 10.05 4.70
C GLY A 189 -11.59 8.95 4.23
N ALA A 190 -11.15 8.11 5.14
CA ALA A 190 -10.25 7.01 4.92
C ALA A 190 -10.79 5.89 4.01
N CYS A 191 -12.11 5.72 3.88
CA CYS A 191 -12.66 4.76 2.91
C CYS A 191 -12.26 5.10 1.47
N ARG A 192 -12.18 6.39 1.14
CA ARG A 192 -11.65 6.85 -0.15
C ARG A 192 -10.14 6.64 -0.25
N SER A 193 -9.43 6.83 0.86
CA SER A 193 -8.00 6.59 0.95
C SER A 193 -7.65 5.12 0.78
N ALA A 194 -8.39 4.22 1.42
CA ALA A 194 -8.21 2.78 1.25
C ALA A 194 -8.38 2.35 -0.21
N THR A 195 -9.31 2.97 -0.91
CA THR A 195 -9.52 2.74 -2.34
C THR A 195 -8.30 3.18 -3.16
N GLY A 196 -7.66 4.28 -2.82
CA GLY A 196 -6.47 4.77 -3.51
C GLY A 196 -5.20 3.96 -3.19
N THR A 197 -5.02 3.51 -1.96
CA THR A 197 -3.79 2.82 -1.54
C THR A 197 -3.71 1.35 -1.89
N GLN A 198 -4.82 0.72 -2.21
CA GLN A 198 -4.80 -0.65 -2.72
C GLN A 198 -4.20 -0.77 -4.13
N TRP A 199 -3.83 0.35 -4.75
CA TRP A 199 -3.52 0.44 -6.18
C TRP A 199 -2.19 1.12 -6.50
N ALA A 200 -1.41 1.39 -5.48
CA ALA A 200 -0.04 1.87 -5.66
C ALA A 200 0.95 0.73 -5.91
#